data_d9e23586dabaeae41a20128274bb998c
#
_entry.id   d9e23586dabaeae41a20128274bb998c
#
_cell.length_a   1.000
_cell.length_b   1.000
_cell.length_c   1.000
_cell.angle_alpha   90.00
_cell.angle_beta   90.00
_cell.angle_gamma   90.00
#
_symmetry.space_group_name_H-M   'P 1'
#
loop_
_entity.id
_entity.type
_entity.pdbx_description
1 polymer ?
#
loop_
_entity_poly.entity_id
_entity_poly.type
_entity_poly.pdbx_seq_one_letter_code
_entity_poly.pdbx_strand_id
1 'polypeptide(L)'
;MRAGCGALAALALALTGFSLPSLGQAGPVVQVDFSNPGLSPSHWTLIIHPDGSAHFHSERGNAPSATPQNSDSIRLVVPDQDRDLRLSAQFARHVFEAARNDKWFNVKCESHRKVAFQGWKRLSYSGPEGQGSCEFNYSNDEEIEALGDSMVSVANTILEGARLEMLLQHDRLGLDQEIEYIVEAQGEGRVQQICAIRGILARLADDPGVMERVRKRARLLLEKKEE
;
A
#
# COMPACT_ATOMS: atom_id res chain seq x y z
N MET A 1 -62.76 65.70 10.76
CA MET A 1 -63.54 64.52 10.40
C MET A 1 -62.79 63.71 9.41
N ARG A 2 -62.64 62.41 9.66
CA ARG A 2 -62.01 61.31 8.88
C ARG A 2 -60.53 61.20 8.94
N ALA A 3 -60.11 60.22 9.76
CA ALA A 3 -58.82 59.59 9.88
C ALA A 3 -58.48 58.74 8.63
N GLY A 4 -57.25 58.84 8.19
CA GLY A 4 -56.68 57.96 7.16
C GLY A 4 -55.56 57.17 7.76
N CYS A 5 -55.79 55.85 7.91
CA CYS A 5 -54.88 54.90 8.41
C CYS A 5 -53.86 54.49 7.31
N GLY A 6 -52.61 54.85 7.46
CA GLY A 6 -51.55 54.41 6.53
C GLY A 6 -50.88 53.13 7.08
N ALA A 7 -51.03 52.01 6.37
CA ALA A 7 -50.37 50.74 6.65
C ALA A 7 -48.91 50.75 6.16
N LEU A 8 -47.96 50.63 7.07
CA LEU A 8 -46.55 50.35 6.76
C LEU A 8 -46.35 48.87 6.51
N ALA A 9 -46.08 48.48 5.26
CA ALA A 9 -45.68 47.13 4.89
C ALA A 9 -44.17 46.97 5.15
N ALA A 10 -43.80 46.18 6.13
CA ALA A 10 -42.42 45.76 6.39
C ALA A 10 -42.04 44.63 5.44
N LEU A 11 -41.11 44.96 4.52
CA LEU A 11 -40.53 43.96 3.59
C LEU A 11 -39.44 43.22 4.31
N ALA A 12 -39.69 41.95 4.72
CA ALA A 12 -38.69 41.05 5.28
C ALA A 12 -37.84 40.43 4.14
N LEU A 13 -36.60 40.87 3.98
CA LEU A 13 -35.62 40.22 3.13
C LEU A 13 -35.20 38.88 3.79
N ALA A 14 -35.66 37.76 3.27
CA ALA A 14 -35.14 36.46 3.60
C ALA A 14 -33.77 36.24 2.94
N LEU A 15 -32.68 36.36 3.71
CA LEU A 15 -31.34 35.91 3.29
C LEU A 15 -31.30 34.42 3.27
N THR A 16 -31.54 33.82 2.11
CA THR A 16 -31.24 32.37 1.88
C THR A 16 -29.73 32.21 1.85
N GLY A 17 -29.17 31.74 2.97
CA GLY A 17 -27.77 31.34 3.04
C GLY A 17 -27.51 30.17 2.09
N PHE A 18 -26.84 30.47 0.98
CA PHE A 18 -26.23 29.40 0.14
C PHE A 18 -25.08 28.83 0.92
N SER A 19 -25.30 27.64 1.56
CA SER A 19 -24.23 26.79 2.04
C SER A 19 -23.49 26.24 0.82
N LEU A 20 -22.31 26.82 0.52
CA LEU A 20 -21.39 26.22 -0.44
C LEU A 20 -21.02 24.83 0.06
N PRO A 21 -21.07 23.77 -0.78
CA PRO A 21 -20.55 22.49 -0.40
C PRO A 21 -19.07 22.68 -0.06
N SER A 22 -18.69 22.38 1.18
CA SER A 22 -17.30 22.26 1.58
C SER A 22 -16.66 21.27 0.64
N LEU A 23 -15.74 21.71 -0.20
CA LEU A 23 -14.80 20.83 -0.89
C LEU A 23 -14.12 20.04 0.22
N GLY A 24 -14.52 18.76 0.38
CA GLY A 24 -13.96 17.88 1.39
C GLY A 24 -12.45 17.92 1.25
N GLN A 25 -11.76 18.46 2.25
CA GLN A 25 -10.31 18.36 2.31
C GLN A 25 -10.00 16.85 2.30
N ALA A 26 -9.33 16.40 1.24
CA ALA A 26 -8.84 15.05 1.20
C ALA A 26 -8.02 14.82 2.49
N GLY A 27 -8.36 13.74 3.22
CA GLY A 27 -7.66 13.41 4.47
C GLY A 27 -6.16 13.26 4.23
N PRO A 28 -5.35 13.23 5.29
CA PRO A 28 -3.91 13.06 5.15
C PRO A 28 -3.61 11.71 4.50
N VAL A 29 -2.61 11.70 3.61
CA VAL A 29 -2.14 10.49 2.93
C VAL A 29 -0.61 10.43 2.95
N VAL A 30 -0.08 9.21 3.06
CA VAL A 30 1.29 8.90 2.70
C VAL A 30 1.26 8.09 1.43
N GLN A 31 2.04 8.51 0.44
CA GLN A 31 2.21 7.79 -0.82
C GLN A 31 3.65 7.36 -0.96
N VAL A 32 3.84 6.14 -1.40
CA VAL A 32 5.14 5.59 -1.74
C VAL A 32 5.14 5.18 -3.19
N ASP A 33 6.08 5.72 -3.95
CA ASP A 33 6.33 5.32 -5.33
C ASP A 33 7.67 4.58 -5.39
N PHE A 34 7.68 3.45 -6.05
CA PHE A 34 8.88 2.65 -6.27
C PHE A 34 9.10 2.42 -7.75
N SER A 35 10.34 2.51 -8.19
CA SER A 35 10.69 2.17 -9.56
C SER A 35 12.04 1.46 -9.64
N ASN A 36 12.06 0.32 -10.35
CA ASN A 36 13.25 -0.41 -10.71
C ASN A 36 13.04 -1.10 -12.08
N PRO A 37 13.62 -0.59 -13.16
CA PRO A 37 13.46 -1.16 -14.50
C PRO A 37 13.92 -2.63 -14.63
N GLY A 38 14.74 -3.11 -13.69
CA GLY A 38 15.23 -4.49 -13.66
C GLY A 38 14.28 -5.48 -12.99
N LEU A 39 13.16 -5.02 -12.45
CA LEU A 39 12.19 -5.85 -11.73
C LEU A 39 10.86 -5.95 -12.48
N SER A 40 10.05 -6.92 -12.08
CA SER A 40 8.65 -7.05 -12.50
C SER A 40 7.79 -7.29 -11.25
N PRO A 41 6.90 -6.32 -10.90
CA PRO A 41 6.65 -5.04 -11.57
C PRO A 41 7.86 -4.11 -11.53
N SER A 42 8.00 -3.27 -12.56
CA SER A 42 9.06 -2.26 -12.63
C SER A 42 8.71 -0.97 -11.91
N HIS A 43 7.43 -0.76 -11.66
CA HIS A 43 6.89 0.39 -10.94
C HIS A 43 5.67 -0.02 -10.12
N TRP A 44 5.55 0.54 -8.92
CA TRP A 44 4.34 0.45 -8.11
C TRP A 44 4.17 1.69 -7.22
N THR A 45 2.93 1.92 -6.86
CA THR A 45 2.50 2.98 -5.94
C THR A 45 1.66 2.38 -4.83
N LEU A 46 1.92 2.79 -3.59
CA LEU A 46 1.13 2.44 -2.42
C LEU A 46 0.67 3.73 -1.73
N ILE A 47 -0.64 3.94 -1.66
CA ILE A 47 -1.26 5.08 -0.97
C ILE A 47 -1.83 4.56 0.34
N ILE A 48 -1.51 5.23 1.45
CA ILE A 48 -1.88 4.80 2.81
C ILE A 48 -2.65 5.93 3.50
N HIS A 49 -3.77 5.59 4.13
CA HIS A 49 -4.55 6.48 4.97
C HIS A 49 -4.35 6.19 6.47
N PRO A 50 -4.63 7.16 7.37
CA PRO A 50 -4.40 6.98 8.81
C PRO A 50 -5.20 5.85 9.46
N ASP A 51 -6.32 5.46 8.86
CA ASP A 51 -7.16 4.35 9.33
C ASP A 51 -6.67 2.97 8.87
N GLY A 52 -5.56 2.93 8.14
CA GLY A 52 -4.97 1.72 7.56
C GLY A 52 -5.61 1.28 6.24
N SER A 53 -6.62 2.00 5.73
CA SER A 53 -7.05 1.77 4.34
C SER A 53 -5.93 2.17 3.39
N ALA A 54 -5.73 1.39 2.33
CA ALA A 54 -4.66 1.64 1.39
C ALA A 54 -5.08 1.23 -0.02
N HIS A 55 -4.43 1.84 -1.00
CA HIS A 55 -4.59 1.51 -2.41
C HIS A 55 -3.23 1.17 -3.00
N PHE A 56 -3.15 0.05 -3.70
CA PHE A 56 -1.94 -0.43 -4.37
C PHE A 56 -2.15 -0.52 -5.86
N HIS A 57 -1.27 0.13 -6.60
CA HIS A 57 -1.21 0.05 -8.06
C HIS A 57 0.17 -0.43 -8.49
N SER A 58 0.27 -1.34 -9.47
CA SER A 58 1.55 -1.76 -10.03
C SER A 58 1.49 -1.97 -11.53
N GLU A 59 2.59 -1.64 -12.18
CA GLU A 59 2.79 -1.79 -13.62
C GLU A 59 3.95 -2.74 -13.89
N ARG A 60 3.70 -3.76 -14.69
CA ARG A 60 4.68 -4.79 -15.03
C ARG A 60 5.95 -4.22 -15.65
N GLY A 61 5.80 -3.18 -16.48
CA GLY A 61 6.91 -2.61 -17.26
C GLY A 61 7.44 -3.57 -18.34
N ASN A 62 8.57 -3.17 -18.91
CA ASN A 62 9.23 -3.90 -19.99
C ASN A 62 10.47 -4.67 -19.49
N ALA A 63 10.52 -5.06 -18.23
CA ALA A 63 11.62 -5.89 -17.77
C ALA A 63 11.73 -7.12 -18.69
N PRO A 64 12.92 -7.40 -19.26
CA PRO A 64 13.09 -8.59 -20.06
C PRO A 64 12.69 -9.77 -19.19
N SER A 65 11.75 -10.58 -19.70
CA SER A 65 11.45 -11.88 -19.08
C SER A 65 12.79 -12.53 -18.82
N ALA A 66 13.14 -12.77 -17.56
CA ALA A 66 14.39 -13.43 -17.24
C ALA A 66 14.43 -14.68 -18.09
N THR A 67 15.38 -14.72 -19.04
CA THR A 67 15.60 -15.91 -19.85
C THR A 67 15.82 -17.04 -18.88
N PRO A 68 15.06 -18.14 -18.96
CA PRO A 68 15.20 -19.24 -18.02
C PRO A 68 16.55 -19.89 -18.26
N GLN A 69 17.57 -19.40 -17.57
CA GLN A 69 18.90 -20.02 -17.61
C GLN A 69 19.08 -21.09 -16.53
N ASN A 70 18.09 -21.28 -15.65
CA ASN A 70 18.02 -22.47 -14.79
C ASN A 70 16.54 -22.74 -14.50
N SER A 71 16.07 -23.77 -15.12
CA SER A 71 14.72 -24.20 -15.35
C SER A 71 14.13 -25.02 -14.20
N ASP A 72 13.84 -24.48 -13.05
CA ASP A 72 13.00 -25.24 -12.12
C ASP A 72 11.83 -24.47 -11.51
N SER A 73 11.67 -23.19 -11.85
CA SER A 73 10.43 -22.49 -11.53
C SER A 73 10.16 -21.38 -12.54
N ILE A 74 9.28 -21.64 -13.50
CA ILE A 74 8.60 -20.57 -14.23
C ILE A 74 7.74 -19.85 -13.20
N ARG A 75 8.33 -18.85 -12.54
CA ARG A 75 7.56 -18.00 -11.64
C ARG A 75 6.51 -17.29 -12.49
N LEU A 76 5.24 -17.57 -12.24
CA LEU A 76 4.13 -16.90 -12.92
C LEU A 76 4.30 -15.39 -12.77
N VAL A 77 4.31 -14.68 -13.89
CA VAL A 77 4.39 -13.22 -13.88
C VAL A 77 3.05 -12.67 -13.41
N VAL A 78 3.07 -11.97 -12.30
CA VAL A 78 1.88 -11.32 -11.74
C VAL A 78 1.43 -10.22 -12.71
N PRO A 79 0.15 -10.15 -13.12
CA PRO A 79 -0.37 -9.07 -13.95
C PRO A 79 -0.34 -7.74 -13.18
N ASP A 80 -0.57 -6.64 -13.91
CA ASP A 80 -0.73 -5.33 -13.29
C ASP A 80 -1.82 -5.39 -12.20
N GLN A 81 -1.55 -4.75 -11.08
CA GLN A 81 -2.45 -4.74 -9.94
C GLN A 81 -3.07 -3.35 -9.78
N ASP A 82 -4.34 -3.34 -9.40
CA ASP A 82 -5.06 -2.14 -8.98
C ASP A 82 -6.07 -2.60 -7.94
N ARG A 83 -5.78 -2.36 -6.65
CA ARG A 83 -6.60 -2.91 -5.59
C ARG A 83 -6.58 -2.09 -4.30
N ASP A 84 -7.74 -2.02 -3.68
CA ASP A 84 -7.88 -1.55 -2.31
C ASP A 84 -7.56 -2.68 -1.33
N LEU A 85 -6.91 -2.32 -0.24
CA LEU A 85 -6.50 -3.25 0.81
C LEU A 85 -6.51 -2.57 2.18
N ARG A 86 -6.22 -3.34 3.22
CA ARG A 86 -6.12 -2.82 4.57
C ARG A 86 -4.83 -3.29 5.21
N LEU A 87 -4.07 -2.33 5.72
CA LEU A 87 -2.89 -2.52 6.55
C LEU A 87 -3.29 -2.48 8.03
N SER A 88 -2.42 -2.94 8.93
CA SER A 88 -2.68 -2.82 10.35
C SER A 88 -2.71 -1.36 10.80
N ALA A 89 -3.58 -1.03 11.76
CA ALA A 89 -3.67 0.31 12.31
C ALA A 89 -2.36 0.75 13.00
N GLN A 90 -1.59 -0.21 13.52
CA GLN A 90 -0.28 0.05 14.10
C GLN A 90 0.73 0.46 13.05
N PHE A 91 0.80 -0.26 11.94
CA PHE A 91 1.67 0.09 10.82
C PHE A 91 1.31 1.47 10.24
N ALA A 92 0.02 1.73 9.99
CA ALA A 92 -0.41 3.04 9.51
C ALA A 92 0.03 4.17 10.48
N ARG A 93 -0.17 4.00 11.80
CA ARG A 93 0.32 4.99 12.78
C ARG A 93 1.83 5.21 12.68
N HIS A 94 2.62 4.13 12.62
CA HIS A 94 4.07 4.21 12.48
C HIS A 94 4.48 5.00 11.22
N VAL A 95 3.84 4.75 10.09
CA VAL A 95 4.08 5.48 8.83
C VAL A 95 3.81 6.98 8.98
N PHE A 96 2.69 7.35 9.61
CA PHE A 96 2.34 8.76 9.81
C PHE A 96 3.19 9.44 10.89
N GLU A 97 3.67 8.69 11.89
CA GLU A 97 4.63 9.17 12.89
C GLU A 97 6.01 9.45 12.25
N ALA A 98 6.51 8.55 11.44
CA ALA A 98 7.73 8.75 10.66
C ALA A 98 7.62 9.99 9.75
N ALA A 99 6.51 10.13 9.02
CA ALA A 99 6.29 11.32 8.18
C ALA A 99 6.36 12.62 8.99
N ARG A 100 5.80 12.66 10.22
CA ARG A 100 5.88 13.83 11.10
C ARG A 100 7.29 14.10 11.60
N ASN A 101 8.01 13.08 12.02
CA ASN A 101 9.37 13.18 12.54
C ASN A 101 10.32 13.71 11.46
N ASP A 102 10.14 13.29 10.22
CA ASP A 102 10.94 13.67 9.06
C ASP A 102 10.38 14.89 8.32
N LYS A 103 9.69 15.79 9.03
CA LYS A 103 9.18 17.05 8.47
C LYS A 103 8.32 16.84 7.24
N TRP A 104 7.45 15.84 7.27
CA TRP A 104 6.57 15.44 6.16
C TRP A 104 7.35 14.98 4.93
N PHE A 105 8.52 14.34 5.15
CA PHE A 105 9.52 13.96 4.13
C PHE A 105 10.11 15.14 3.36
N ASN A 106 10.05 16.36 3.91
CA ASN A 106 10.71 17.52 3.31
C ASN A 106 12.18 17.59 3.77
N VAL A 107 12.92 16.54 3.49
CA VAL A 107 14.33 16.34 3.88
C VAL A 107 15.12 15.77 2.70
N LYS A 108 16.44 15.84 2.79
CA LYS A 108 17.34 15.21 1.80
C LYS A 108 17.55 13.75 2.21
N CYS A 109 16.88 12.82 1.54
CA CYS A 109 16.95 11.40 1.84
C CYS A 109 18.10 10.67 1.18
N GLU A 110 18.48 11.03 -0.06
CA GLU A 110 19.48 10.32 -0.85
C GLU A 110 20.88 10.51 -0.24
N SER A 111 21.56 9.39 0.00
CA SER A 111 22.87 9.35 0.63
C SER A 111 24.03 9.73 -0.29
N HIS A 112 23.85 9.61 -1.62
CA HIS A 112 24.89 9.71 -2.66
C HIS A 112 26.07 8.74 -2.46
N ARG A 113 25.90 7.69 -1.65
CA ARG A 113 26.90 6.63 -1.50
C ARG A 113 26.91 5.72 -2.73
N LYS A 114 28.08 5.16 -3.04
CA LYS A 114 28.20 4.13 -4.09
C LYS A 114 27.74 2.78 -3.54
N VAL A 115 26.43 2.57 -3.56
CA VAL A 115 25.77 1.31 -3.21
C VAL A 115 25.14 0.69 -4.46
N ALA A 116 24.84 -0.60 -4.38
CA ALA A 116 24.09 -1.25 -5.46
C ALA A 116 22.73 -0.58 -5.64
N PHE A 117 22.29 -0.46 -6.90
CA PHE A 117 20.96 0.06 -7.20
C PHE A 117 19.90 -0.96 -6.81
N GLN A 118 19.06 -0.59 -5.85
CA GLN A 118 17.96 -1.42 -5.35
C GLN A 118 16.60 -0.98 -5.89
N GLY A 119 16.53 0.23 -6.45
CA GLY A 119 15.32 0.90 -6.93
C GLY A 119 15.17 2.28 -6.28
N TRP A 120 14.53 3.19 -7.00
CA TRP A 120 14.15 4.48 -6.45
C TRP A 120 12.91 4.33 -5.58
N LYS A 121 13.01 4.74 -4.33
CA LYS A 121 11.94 4.84 -3.35
C LYS A 121 11.60 6.31 -3.17
N ARG A 122 10.37 6.74 -3.43
CA ARG A 122 9.90 8.11 -3.14
C ARG A 122 8.83 8.04 -2.08
N LEU A 123 9.10 8.64 -0.93
CA LEU A 123 8.12 8.84 0.14
C LEU A 123 7.52 10.23 0.01
N SER A 124 6.20 10.33 0.08
CA SER A 124 5.47 11.60 -0.03
C SER A 124 4.38 11.68 1.03
N TYR A 125 4.17 12.85 1.59
CA TYR A 125 3.05 13.15 2.46
C TYR A 125 2.26 14.33 1.91
N SER A 126 0.94 14.24 2.00
CA SER A 126 0.02 15.33 1.71
C SER A 126 -1.11 15.34 2.73
N GLY A 127 -1.32 16.45 3.39
CA GLY A 127 -2.36 16.59 4.40
C GLY A 127 -2.48 18.01 4.97
N PRO A 128 -3.41 18.25 5.88
CA PRO A 128 -3.66 19.56 6.45
C PRO A 128 -2.48 20.11 7.27
N GLU A 129 -1.59 19.24 7.76
CA GLU A 129 -0.45 19.60 8.61
C GLU A 129 0.79 19.98 7.77
N GLY A 130 0.80 19.67 6.45
CA GLY A 130 1.91 19.95 5.56
C GLY A 130 1.91 19.11 4.31
N GLN A 131 3.01 19.26 3.56
CA GLN A 131 3.31 18.42 2.40
C GLN A 131 4.81 18.34 2.21
N GLY A 132 5.28 17.24 1.64
CA GLY A 132 6.68 17.07 1.28
C GLY A 132 6.92 15.73 0.62
N SER A 133 8.10 15.57 0.09
CA SER A 133 8.55 14.31 -0.49
C SER A 133 10.06 14.24 -0.51
N CYS A 134 10.59 13.02 -0.45
CA CYS A 134 11.99 12.73 -0.69
C CYS A 134 12.14 11.44 -1.50
N GLU A 135 13.21 11.35 -2.24
CA GLU A 135 13.50 10.23 -3.12
C GLU A 135 14.92 9.72 -2.88
N PHE A 136 15.10 8.41 -2.82
CA PHE A 136 16.39 7.78 -2.55
C PHE A 136 16.47 6.36 -3.12
N ASN A 137 17.68 5.95 -3.46
CA ASN A 137 18.03 4.54 -3.64
C ASN A 137 18.49 3.95 -2.30
N TYR A 138 19.28 4.74 -1.54
CA TYR A 138 19.76 4.40 -0.20
C TYR A 138 19.83 5.66 0.67
N SER A 139 19.29 5.61 1.88
CA SER A 139 19.35 6.73 2.83
C SER A 139 20.43 6.52 3.90
N ASN A 140 21.04 7.63 4.37
CA ASN A 140 21.87 7.61 5.58
C ASN A 140 21.04 7.75 6.85
N ASP A 141 19.78 8.18 6.71
CA ASP A 141 18.81 8.22 7.79
C ASP A 141 18.21 6.82 7.96
N GLU A 142 18.49 6.22 9.10
CA GLU A 142 18.09 4.84 9.39
C GLU A 142 16.56 4.67 9.46
N GLU A 143 15.82 5.70 9.94
CA GLU A 143 14.36 5.65 10.02
C GLU A 143 13.73 5.70 8.61
N ILE A 144 14.23 6.59 7.75
CA ILE A 144 13.80 6.69 6.34
C ILE A 144 14.14 5.42 5.56
N GLU A 145 15.35 4.88 5.72
CA GLU A 145 15.75 3.64 5.04
C GLU A 145 14.86 2.47 5.48
N ALA A 146 14.71 2.29 6.80
CA ALA A 146 13.86 1.23 7.35
C ALA A 146 12.40 1.35 6.91
N LEU A 147 11.86 2.58 6.86
CA LEU A 147 10.52 2.83 6.36
C LEU A 147 10.40 2.44 4.88
N GLY A 148 11.35 2.87 4.04
CA GLY A 148 11.37 2.51 2.63
C GLY A 148 11.42 1.02 2.40
N ASP A 149 12.25 0.29 3.15
CA ASP A 149 12.37 -1.17 3.07
C ASP A 149 11.10 -1.88 3.56
N SER A 150 10.45 -1.35 4.61
CA SER A 150 9.15 -1.84 5.06
C SER A 150 8.08 -1.69 3.97
N MET A 151 8.06 -0.57 3.23
CA MET A 151 7.12 -0.37 2.12
C MET A 151 7.36 -1.37 0.99
N VAL A 152 8.62 -1.67 0.66
CA VAL A 152 8.97 -2.71 -0.32
C VAL A 152 8.49 -4.08 0.17
N SER A 153 8.66 -4.39 1.45
CA SER A 153 8.19 -5.66 2.03
C SER A 153 6.66 -5.77 2.01
N VAL A 154 5.93 -4.67 2.21
CA VAL A 154 4.45 -4.62 2.05
C VAL A 154 4.05 -4.86 0.61
N ALA A 155 4.70 -4.18 -0.35
CA ALA A 155 4.44 -4.39 -1.78
C ALA A 155 4.70 -5.85 -2.19
N ASN A 156 5.78 -6.46 -1.70
CA ASN A 156 6.06 -7.89 -1.91
C ASN A 156 4.91 -8.75 -1.38
N THR A 157 4.40 -8.48 -0.18
CA THR A 157 3.23 -9.20 0.37
C THR A 157 2.04 -9.17 -0.58
N ILE A 158 1.72 -7.99 -1.10
CA ILE A 158 0.57 -7.81 -2.00
C ILE A 158 0.77 -8.58 -3.31
N LEU A 159 1.97 -8.54 -3.87
CA LEU A 159 2.33 -9.25 -5.10
C LEU A 159 2.30 -10.78 -4.91
N GLU A 160 2.79 -11.28 -3.78
CA GLU A 160 2.73 -12.71 -3.47
C GLU A 160 1.27 -13.15 -3.21
N GLY A 161 0.44 -12.29 -2.63
CA GLY A 161 -1.00 -12.52 -2.54
C GLY A 161 -1.67 -12.65 -3.91
N ALA A 162 -1.33 -11.78 -4.86
CA ALA A 162 -1.82 -11.87 -6.23
C ALA A 162 -1.32 -13.15 -6.94
N ARG A 163 -0.10 -13.59 -6.66
CA ARG A 163 0.45 -14.85 -7.16
C ARG A 163 -0.32 -16.06 -6.61
N LEU A 164 -0.64 -16.06 -5.32
CA LEU A 164 -1.48 -17.11 -4.72
C LEU A 164 -2.86 -17.17 -5.38
N GLU A 165 -3.46 -16.02 -5.71
CA GLU A 165 -4.75 -15.96 -6.43
C GLU A 165 -4.66 -16.61 -7.82
N MET A 166 -3.59 -16.33 -8.57
CA MET A 166 -3.34 -16.94 -9.87
C MET A 166 -3.10 -18.44 -9.77
N LEU A 167 -2.28 -18.87 -8.81
CA LEU A 167 -1.98 -20.29 -8.59
C LEU A 167 -3.25 -21.07 -8.18
N LEU A 168 -4.11 -20.50 -7.34
CA LEU A 168 -5.37 -21.11 -6.97
C LEU A 168 -6.28 -21.37 -8.18
N GLN A 169 -6.21 -20.50 -9.19
CA GLN A 169 -7.03 -20.60 -10.40
C GLN A 169 -6.42 -21.53 -11.47
N HIS A 170 -5.10 -21.52 -11.62
CA HIS A 170 -4.44 -22.08 -12.80
C HIS A 170 -3.45 -23.21 -12.49
N ASP A 171 -2.84 -23.22 -11.31
CA ASP A 171 -1.83 -24.22 -10.91
C ASP A 171 -1.83 -24.46 -9.39
N ARG A 172 -2.74 -25.30 -8.93
CA ARG A 172 -2.88 -25.60 -7.51
C ARG A 172 -1.68 -26.34 -6.90
N LEU A 173 -0.84 -26.98 -7.72
CA LEU A 173 0.36 -27.65 -7.24
C LEU A 173 1.44 -26.64 -6.85
N GLY A 174 1.54 -25.53 -7.55
CA GLY A 174 2.46 -24.43 -7.22
C GLY A 174 2.17 -23.73 -5.90
N LEU A 175 0.94 -23.85 -5.37
CA LEU A 175 0.55 -23.23 -4.09
C LEU A 175 1.43 -23.67 -2.91
N ASP A 176 1.93 -24.90 -2.92
CA ASP A 176 2.74 -25.43 -1.81
C ASP A 176 4.08 -24.69 -1.70
N GLN A 177 4.76 -24.54 -2.83
CA GLN A 177 6.03 -23.82 -2.89
C GLN A 177 5.83 -22.32 -2.58
N GLU A 178 4.76 -21.73 -3.09
CA GLU A 178 4.51 -20.30 -2.91
C GLU A 178 4.18 -19.95 -1.46
N ILE A 179 3.31 -20.72 -0.80
CA ILE A 179 2.99 -20.45 0.61
C ILE A 179 4.16 -20.73 1.54
N GLU A 180 5.02 -21.70 1.20
CA GLU A 180 6.27 -21.95 1.93
C GLU A 180 7.21 -20.76 1.83
N TYR A 181 7.40 -20.22 0.61
CA TYR A 181 8.17 -19.00 0.39
C TYR A 181 7.66 -17.82 1.23
N ILE A 182 6.33 -17.61 1.29
CA ILE A 182 5.74 -16.52 2.10
C ILE A 182 6.05 -16.70 3.59
N VAL A 183 5.97 -17.93 4.10
CA VAL A 183 6.30 -18.24 5.51
C VAL A 183 7.76 -17.92 5.83
N GLU A 184 8.68 -18.33 4.96
CA GLU A 184 10.11 -18.05 5.10
C GLU A 184 10.40 -16.55 4.98
N ALA A 185 9.86 -15.90 3.94
CA ALA A 185 10.03 -14.48 3.68
C ALA A 185 9.49 -13.59 4.82
N GLN A 186 8.40 -14.02 5.48
CA GLN A 186 7.89 -13.36 6.67
C GLN A 186 8.86 -13.48 7.84
N GLY A 187 9.45 -14.66 8.04
CA GLY A 187 10.47 -14.89 9.07
C GLY A 187 11.72 -14.04 8.89
N GLU A 188 12.03 -13.65 7.66
CA GLU A 188 13.19 -12.82 7.27
C GLU A 188 12.84 -11.32 7.12
N GLY A 189 11.58 -10.93 7.34
CA GLY A 189 11.13 -9.55 7.20
C GLY A 189 10.93 -9.07 5.76
N ARG A 190 11.10 -9.94 4.74
CA ARG A 190 10.90 -9.62 3.32
C ARG A 190 9.41 -9.54 2.91
N VAL A 191 8.53 -10.06 3.76
CA VAL A 191 7.07 -9.98 3.66
C VAL A 191 6.52 -9.47 4.98
N GLN A 192 5.73 -8.40 4.93
CA GLN A 192 5.14 -7.73 6.10
C GLN A 192 3.67 -7.42 5.82
N GLN A 193 2.89 -7.12 6.85
CA GLN A 193 1.47 -6.79 6.73
C GLN A 193 0.66 -7.88 6.01
N ILE A 194 0.76 -9.10 6.52
CA ILE A 194 0.02 -10.28 6.01
C ILE A 194 -1.51 -10.03 5.97
N CYS A 195 -2.01 -9.12 6.80
CA CYS A 195 -3.42 -8.69 6.77
C CYS A 195 -3.84 -8.17 5.39
N ALA A 196 -2.93 -7.60 4.59
CA ALA A 196 -3.19 -7.13 3.23
C ALA A 196 -3.67 -8.25 2.27
N ILE A 197 -3.24 -9.49 2.53
CA ILE A 197 -3.59 -10.68 1.72
C ILE A 197 -4.48 -11.66 2.47
N ARG A 198 -5.10 -11.23 3.58
CA ARG A 198 -5.94 -12.08 4.42
C ARG A 198 -7.05 -12.80 3.63
N GLY A 199 -7.61 -12.13 2.62
CA GLY A 199 -8.70 -12.68 1.81
C GLY A 199 -8.30 -13.95 1.05
N ILE A 200 -7.15 -13.94 0.39
CA ILE A 200 -6.67 -15.14 -0.31
C ILE A 200 -6.20 -16.22 0.67
N LEU A 201 -5.56 -15.87 1.78
CA LEU A 201 -5.15 -16.84 2.79
C LEU A 201 -6.37 -17.56 3.40
N ALA A 202 -7.45 -16.84 3.70
CA ALA A 202 -8.70 -17.45 4.18
C ALA A 202 -9.29 -18.41 3.14
N ARG A 203 -9.35 -18.01 1.86
CA ARG A 203 -9.81 -18.90 0.79
C ARG A 203 -8.98 -20.17 0.69
N LEU A 204 -7.64 -20.07 0.79
CA LEU A 204 -6.76 -21.24 0.77
C LEU A 204 -6.98 -22.15 2.00
N ALA A 205 -7.18 -21.55 3.18
CA ALA A 205 -7.39 -22.27 4.43
C ALA A 205 -8.67 -23.12 4.42
N ASP A 206 -9.70 -22.63 3.72
CA ASP A 206 -11.05 -23.20 3.72
C ASP A 206 -11.35 -24.10 2.51
N ASP A 207 -10.55 -24.03 1.41
CA ASP A 207 -10.78 -24.82 0.19
C ASP A 207 -10.36 -26.28 0.38
N PRO A 208 -11.30 -27.27 0.43
CA PRO A 208 -10.96 -28.68 0.57
C PRO A 208 -10.20 -29.26 -0.64
N GLY A 209 -10.25 -28.58 -1.79
CA GLY A 209 -9.49 -28.98 -2.99
C GLY A 209 -8.02 -28.57 -2.96
N VAL A 210 -7.60 -27.82 -1.93
CA VAL A 210 -6.20 -27.42 -1.70
C VAL A 210 -5.55 -28.43 -0.76
N MET A 211 -4.27 -28.74 -1.01
CA MET A 211 -3.50 -29.67 -0.18
C MET A 211 -3.51 -29.27 1.31
N GLU A 212 -3.66 -30.24 2.20
CA GLU A 212 -3.76 -30.00 3.65
C GLU A 212 -2.58 -29.19 4.21
N ARG A 213 -1.36 -29.43 3.73
CA ARG A 213 -0.18 -28.69 4.16
C ARG A 213 -0.23 -27.21 3.79
N VAL A 214 -0.80 -26.85 2.62
CA VAL A 214 -1.04 -25.47 2.19
C VAL A 214 -2.09 -24.82 3.08
N ARG A 215 -3.21 -25.50 3.32
CA ARG A 215 -4.28 -25.02 4.21
C ARG A 215 -3.76 -24.76 5.62
N LYS A 216 -2.93 -25.66 6.15
CA LYS A 216 -2.31 -25.51 7.48
C LYS A 216 -1.40 -24.28 7.54
N ARG A 217 -0.52 -24.06 6.53
CA ARG A 217 0.35 -22.89 6.47
C ARG A 217 -0.45 -21.59 6.34
N ALA A 218 -1.53 -21.59 5.53
CA ALA A 218 -2.41 -20.43 5.41
C ALA A 218 -3.07 -20.06 6.75
N ARG A 219 -3.52 -21.04 7.55
CA ARG A 219 -4.06 -20.81 8.90
C ARG A 219 -3.00 -20.22 9.83
N LEU A 220 -1.78 -20.77 9.82
CA LEU A 220 -0.67 -20.24 10.64
C LEU A 220 -0.36 -18.78 10.33
N LEU A 221 -0.37 -18.39 9.03
CA LEU A 221 -0.18 -16.99 8.63
C LEU A 221 -1.33 -16.09 9.11
N LEU A 222 -2.58 -16.59 9.11
CA LEU A 222 -3.76 -15.86 9.57
C LEU A 222 -3.80 -15.65 11.10
N GLU A 223 -3.22 -16.58 11.86
CA GLU A 223 -3.20 -16.56 13.33
C GLU A 223 -2.08 -15.66 13.89
N LYS A 224 -1.04 -15.43 13.09
CA LYS A 224 0.10 -14.63 13.51
C LYS A 224 -0.34 -13.16 13.71
N LYS A 225 -0.19 -12.65 14.91
CA LYS A 225 -0.43 -11.21 15.17
C LYS A 225 0.69 -10.41 14.50
N GLU A 226 0.29 -9.37 13.78
CA GLU A 226 1.23 -8.36 13.29
C GLU A 226 1.51 -7.38 14.43
N GLU A 227 2.73 -7.38 14.91
CA GLU A 227 3.23 -6.40 15.88
C GLU A 227 3.62 -5.10 15.18
#